data_fad62beeb30eb8ec1a43ec56e1375624
#
_entry.id   fad62beeb30eb8ec1a43ec56e1375624
#
_cell.length_a   1.000
_cell.length_b   1.000
_cell.length_c   1.000
_cell.angle_alpha   90.00
_cell.angle_beta   90.00
_cell.angle_gamma   90.00
#
_symmetry.space_group_name_H-M   'P 1'
#
loop_
_entity.id
_entity.type
_entity.pdbx_description
1 polymer ?
#
loop_
_entity_poly.entity_id
_entity_poly.type
_entity_poly.pdbx_seq_one_letter_code
_entity_poly.pdbx_strand_id
1 'polypeptide(L)'
;VEIPNSLDEVWGIDVKKSTANIPDIIKKNLFSCVEESIFTSKEIYRYRGRKTNKSNDNYTYIWDRIKTRDGFEYKINRDLPQIQLFSKYLEKDQLIEFERLLKSIENNFPTNTIYLDVADGKIKQESELSEEEIEEVFIDFKACIEKCKEFGMDIKAVYNQLINTEPYCNNEELKNMIGEEIKKYE
;
A
#
# COMPACT_ATOMS: atom_id res chain seq x y z
N VAL A 1 8.77 -32.98 -9.36
CA VAL A 1 9.77 -33.82 -8.65
C VAL A 1 9.59 -35.22 -9.17
N GLU A 2 10.61 -35.77 -9.83
CA GLU A 2 10.60 -37.18 -10.24
C GLU A 2 11.11 -38.02 -9.07
N ILE A 3 10.32 -38.99 -8.64
CA ILE A 3 10.65 -39.91 -7.54
C ILE A 3 10.96 -41.26 -8.15
N PRO A 4 12.19 -41.79 -8.00
CA PRO A 4 12.52 -43.15 -8.47
C PRO A 4 11.74 -44.18 -7.68
N ASN A 5 11.35 -45.26 -8.34
CA ASN A 5 10.56 -46.38 -7.72
C ASN A 5 11.25 -47.00 -6.49
N SER A 6 12.58 -46.87 -6.35
CA SER A 6 13.33 -47.32 -5.17
C SER A 6 13.00 -46.55 -3.89
N LEU A 7 12.31 -45.44 -3.96
CA LEU A 7 11.90 -44.62 -2.81
C LEU A 7 10.41 -44.71 -2.47
N ASP A 8 9.65 -45.57 -3.17
CA ASP A 8 8.20 -45.67 -3.01
C ASP A 8 7.80 -45.98 -1.54
N GLU A 9 8.58 -46.82 -0.83
CA GLU A 9 8.35 -47.11 0.59
C GLU A 9 8.58 -45.87 1.50
N VAL A 10 9.62 -45.11 1.23
CA VAL A 10 9.97 -43.92 2.03
C VAL A 10 8.94 -42.81 1.86
N TRP A 11 8.35 -42.71 0.65
CA TRP A 11 7.33 -41.74 0.32
C TRP A 11 5.90 -42.25 0.58
N GLY A 12 5.75 -43.49 1.02
CA GLY A 12 4.45 -44.08 1.28
C GLY A 12 3.54 -44.04 0.03
N ILE A 13 4.13 -44.28 -1.15
CA ILE A 13 3.39 -44.24 -2.42
C ILE A 13 2.61 -45.52 -2.56
N ASP A 14 1.28 -45.42 -2.71
CA ASP A 14 0.41 -46.55 -2.98
C ASP A 14 0.68 -47.14 -4.37
N VAL A 15 0.40 -48.47 -4.50
CA VAL A 15 0.57 -49.20 -5.77
C VAL A 15 -0.12 -48.53 -6.96
N LYS A 16 -1.21 -47.83 -6.71
CA LYS A 16 -1.92 -47.02 -7.72
C LYS A 16 -1.33 -45.64 -7.94
N LYS A 17 -0.27 -45.27 -7.21
CA LYS A 17 0.36 -43.93 -7.26
C LYS A 17 -0.64 -42.76 -7.10
N SER A 18 -1.73 -42.98 -6.39
CA SER A 18 -2.79 -41.99 -6.17
C SER A 18 -2.51 -41.10 -4.98
N THR A 19 -1.67 -41.53 -4.04
CA THR A 19 -1.28 -40.74 -2.85
C THR A 19 0.21 -40.91 -2.61
N ALA A 20 0.86 -39.83 -2.17
CA ALA A 20 2.25 -39.82 -1.72
C ALA A 20 2.36 -39.02 -0.42
N ASN A 21 3.02 -39.60 0.59
CA ASN A 21 3.33 -38.91 1.84
C ASN A 21 4.76 -38.39 1.79
N ILE A 22 4.92 -37.06 1.84
CA ILE A 22 6.23 -36.46 1.88
C ILE A 22 6.92 -36.77 3.21
N PRO A 23 8.11 -37.37 3.21
CA PRO A 23 8.86 -37.64 4.43
C PRO A 23 9.11 -36.37 5.26
N ASP A 24 9.05 -36.45 6.59
CA ASP A 24 9.12 -35.29 7.48
C ASP A 24 10.40 -34.48 7.36
N ILE A 25 11.51 -35.14 7.01
CA ILE A 25 12.79 -34.45 6.74
C ILE A 25 12.67 -33.55 5.51
N ILE A 26 12.00 -34.04 4.46
CA ILE A 26 11.79 -33.27 3.22
C ILE A 26 10.76 -32.17 3.44
N LYS A 27 9.68 -32.46 4.22
CA LYS A 27 8.71 -31.44 4.60
C LYS A 27 9.39 -30.24 5.27
N LYS A 28 10.25 -30.48 6.28
CA LYS A 28 10.96 -29.40 6.98
C LYS A 28 11.81 -28.55 6.05
N ASN A 29 12.55 -29.18 5.14
CA ASN A 29 13.38 -28.48 4.18
C ASN A 29 12.56 -27.73 3.13
N LEU A 30 11.45 -28.31 2.66
CA LEU A 30 10.50 -27.64 1.77
C LEU A 30 9.84 -26.43 2.45
N PHE A 31 9.40 -26.59 3.70
CA PHE A 31 8.83 -25.45 4.45
C PHE A 31 9.84 -24.34 4.63
N SER A 32 11.09 -24.61 4.98
CA SER A 32 12.12 -23.56 5.11
C SER A 32 12.42 -22.88 3.77
N CYS A 33 12.51 -23.61 2.66
CA CYS A 33 12.69 -23.04 1.33
C CYS A 33 11.48 -22.18 0.90
N VAL A 34 10.25 -22.66 1.20
CA VAL A 34 9.03 -21.91 0.91
C VAL A 34 8.93 -20.67 1.78
N GLU A 35 9.25 -20.77 3.09
CA GLU A 35 9.29 -19.62 3.99
C GLU A 35 10.34 -18.59 3.55
N GLU A 36 11.53 -19.02 3.15
CA GLU A 36 12.59 -18.16 2.64
C GLU A 36 12.16 -17.47 1.33
N SER A 37 11.52 -18.21 0.41
CA SER A 37 10.97 -17.67 -0.83
C SER A 37 9.84 -16.68 -0.58
N ILE A 38 8.93 -16.99 0.37
CA ILE A 38 7.86 -16.10 0.81
C ILE A 38 8.45 -14.86 1.49
N PHE A 39 9.47 -15.02 2.33
CA PHE A 39 10.13 -13.92 3.01
C PHE A 39 10.84 -13.00 2.00
N THR A 40 11.57 -13.57 1.05
CA THR A 40 12.24 -12.84 -0.04
C THR A 40 11.21 -12.14 -0.94
N SER A 41 10.11 -12.82 -1.28
CA SER A 41 9.00 -12.21 -2.02
C SER A 41 8.34 -11.08 -1.22
N LYS A 42 8.08 -11.28 0.07
CA LYS A 42 7.56 -10.23 0.96
C LYS A 42 8.51 -9.03 1.05
N GLU A 43 9.81 -9.26 1.08
CA GLU A 43 10.80 -8.17 1.03
C GLU A 43 10.80 -7.46 -0.32
N ILE A 44 10.73 -8.19 -1.43
CA ILE A 44 10.65 -7.63 -2.78
C ILE A 44 9.37 -6.79 -2.94
N TYR A 45 8.22 -7.28 -2.45
CA TYR A 45 6.96 -6.52 -2.46
C TYR A 45 6.99 -5.31 -1.51
N ARG A 46 7.58 -5.45 -0.33
CA ARG A 46 7.86 -4.30 0.55
C ARG A 46 8.81 -3.30 -0.11
N TYR A 47 9.81 -3.78 -0.87
CA TYR A 47 10.76 -2.94 -1.58
C TYR A 47 10.17 -2.33 -2.86
N ARG A 48 9.22 -2.96 -3.53
CA ARG A 48 8.54 -2.35 -4.69
C ARG A 48 7.68 -1.17 -4.30
N GLY A 49 6.98 -1.21 -3.16
CA GLY A 49 6.35 -0.04 -2.57
C GLY A 49 7.33 0.99 -1.99
N ARG A 50 8.62 0.61 -1.76
CA ARG A 50 9.70 1.50 -1.30
C ARG A 50 10.69 1.90 -2.39
N LYS A 51 10.72 1.20 -3.54
CA LYS A 51 11.77 1.37 -4.56
C LYS A 51 11.67 2.63 -5.37
N THR A 52 10.56 3.31 -5.34
CA THR A 52 10.44 4.62 -5.97
C THR A 52 11.17 5.72 -5.19
N ASN A 53 11.53 5.49 -3.90
CA ASN A 53 12.21 6.53 -3.11
C ASN A 53 13.26 5.95 -2.14
N LYS A 54 14.38 5.44 -2.66
CA LYS A 54 15.56 5.16 -1.82
C LYS A 54 16.32 6.41 -1.35
N SER A 55 15.82 7.61 -1.62
CA SER A 55 16.53 8.86 -1.34
C SER A 55 15.75 9.90 -0.53
N ASN A 56 14.51 9.66 -0.11
CA ASN A 56 13.78 10.63 0.70
C ASN A 56 13.01 9.97 1.84
N ASP A 57 13.42 10.29 3.07
CA ASP A 57 12.73 9.97 4.33
C ASP A 57 11.38 10.71 4.50
N ASN A 58 10.86 11.36 3.45
CA ASN A 58 9.70 12.26 3.50
C ASN A 58 8.45 11.71 2.81
N TYR A 59 8.40 10.42 2.50
CA TYR A 59 7.20 9.85 1.87
C TYR A 59 6.03 9.80 2.87
N THR A 60 4.89 10.41 2.50
CA THR A 60 3.68 10.41 3.33
C THR A 60 2.75 9.29 2.87
N TYR A 61 2.55 8.31 3.73
CA TYR A 61 1.68 7.17 3.44
C TYR A 61 0.23 7.49 3.80
N ILE A 62 -0.70 7.05 2.95
CA ILE A 62 -2.14 7.11 3.23
C ILE A 62 -2.51 6.10 4.32
N TRP A 63 -1.85 4.94 4.31
CA TRP A 63 -2.05 3.90 5.30
C TRP A 63 -0.85 3.78 6.23
N ASP A 64 -1.08 4.03 7.51
CA ASP A 64 -0.12 3.77 8.58
C ASP A 64 -0.14 2.28 8.94
N ARG A 65 1.02 1.64 8.90
CA ARG A 65 1.21 0.27 9.36
C ARG A 65 1.67 0.27 10.80
N ILE A 66 0.79 -0.12 11.70
CA ILE A 66 1.02 -0.13 13.16
C ILE A 66 1.33 -1.55 13.61
N LYS A 67 2.47 -1.74 14.28
CA LYS A 67 2.82 -3.02 14.90
C LYS A 67 2.10 -3.14 16.24
N THR A 68 1.26 -4.16 16.39
CA THR A 68 0.60 -4.52 17.65
C THR A 68 1.25 -5.77 18.29
N ARG A 69 0.75 -6.22 19.43
CA ARG A 69 1.23 -7.47 20.08
C ARG A 69 0.89 -8.71 19.24
N ASP A 70 -0.25 -8.66 18.54
CA ASP A 70 -0.83 -9.79 17.82
C ASP A 70 -0.54 -9.75 16.31
N GLY A 71 0.18 -8.69 15.82
CA GLY A 71 0.48 -8.57 14.40
C GLY A 71 0.60 -7.13 13.93
N PHE A 72 0.02 -6.83 12.77
CA PHE A 72 0.03 -5.51 12.17
C PHE A 72 -1.40 -5.05 11.87
N GLU A 73 -1.70 -3.80 12.20
CA GLU A 73 -2.91 -3.11 11.82
C GLU A 73 -2.60 -2.05 10.78
N TYR A 74 -3.56 -1.79 9.90
CA TYR A 74 -3.49 -0.71 8.92
C TYR A 74 -4.55 0.33 9.27
N LYS A 75 -4.11 1.57 9.48
CA LYS A 75 -4.99 2.71 9.79
C LYS A 75 -4.76 3.81 8.78
N ILE A 76 -5.81 4.52 8.45
CA ILE A 76 -5.72 5.69 7.58
C ILE A 76 -5.01 6.80 8.35
N ASN A 77 -4.02 7.41 7.72
CA ASN A 77 -3.25 8.51 8.31
C ASN A 77 -4.14 9.76 8.47
N ARG A 78 -4.45 10.12 9.72
CA ARG A 78 -5.29 11.29 10.06
C ARG A 78 -4.58 12.62 9.84
N ASP A 79 -3.25 12.61 9.69
CA ASP A 79 -2.45 13.80 9.47
C ASP A 79 -2.40 14.23 8.00
N LEU A 80 -3.04 13.48 7.10
CA LEU A 80 -3.16 13.86 5.70
C LEU A 80 -3.89 15.19 5.55
N PRO A 81 -3.36 16.14 4.75
CA PRO A 81 -3.97 17.46 4.57
C PRO A 81 -5.44 17.40 4.14
N GLN A 82 -5.79 16.44 3.26
CA GLN A 82 -7.15 16.24 2.78
C GLN A 82 -8.11 15.87 3.93
N ILE A 83 -7.66 14.96 4.82
CA ILE A 83 -8.47 14.53 5.98
C ILE A 83 -8.60 15.67 6.99
N GLN A 84 -7.51 16.38 7.27
CA GLN A 84 -7.53 17.51 8.17
C GLN A 84 -8.41 18.65 7.63
N LEU A 85 -8.30 18.94 6.35
CA LEU A 85 -9.13 19.96 5.69
C LEU A 85 -10.61 19.55 5.79
N PHE A 86 -10.95 18.34 5.40
CA PHE A 86 -12.34 17.86 5.44
C PHE A 86 -12.90 17.90 6.86
N SER A 87 -12.12 17.48 7.85
CA SER A 87 -12.51 17.51 9.26
C SER A 87 -12.86 18.93 9.77
N LYS A 88 -12.26 19.98 9.18
CA LYS A 88 -12.56 21.38 9.54
C LYS A 88 -13.91 21.88 9.04
N TYR A 89 -14.46 21.23 8.00
CA TYR A 89 -15.80 21.56 7.49
C TYR A 89 -16.93 20.91 8.30
N LEU A 90 -16.62 19.89 9.11
CA LEU A 90 -17.61 19.07 9.79
C LEU A 90 -17.95 19.66 11.16
N GLU A 91 -19.24 19.63 11.50
CA GLU A 91 -19.72 19.84 12.86
C GLU A 91 -19.36 18.63 13.74
N LYS A 92 -19.49 18.78 15.06
CA LYS A 92 -19.08 17.74 16.03
C LYS A 92 -19.71 16.39 15.76
N ASP A 93 -21.00 16.34 15.46
CA ASP A 93 -21.72 15.10 15.23
C ASP A 93 -21.29 14.46 13.90
N GLN A 94 -21.10 15.28 12.87
CA GLN A 94 -20.59 14.85 11.57
C GLN A 94 -19.16 14.32 11.66
N LEU A 95 -18.31 14.94 12.49
CA LEU A 95 -16.95 14.47 12.73
C LEU A 95 -16.94 13.07 13.38
N ILE A 96 -17.87 12.81 14.31
CA ILE A 96 -18.02 11.48 14.92
C ILE A 96 -18.40 10.45 13.87
N GLU A 97 -19.34 10.76 12.98
CA GLU A 97 -19.76 9.86 11.91
C GLU A 97 -18.63 9.64 10.88
N PHE A 98 -17.89 10.69 10.56
CA PHE A 98 -16.70 10.59 9.69
C PHE A 98 -15.64 9.65 10.28
N GLU A 99 -15.32 9.80 11.57
CA GLU A 99 -14.38 8.88 12.23
C GLU A 99 -14.90 7.44 12.28
N ARG A 100 -16.21 7.24 12.44
CA ARG A 100 -16.83 5.90 12.33
C ARG A 100 -16.68 5.30 10.92
N LEU A 101 -16.87 6.12 9.89
CA LEU A 101 -16.67 5.70 8.51
C LEU A 101 -15.22 5.27 8.28
N LEU A 102 -14.23 6.09 8.68
CA LEU A 102 -12.82 5.76 8.54
C LEU A 102 -12.47 4.46 9.27
N LYS A 103 -12.96 4.27 10.50
CA LYS A 103 -12.78 3.02 11.24
C LYS A 103 -13.44 1.82 10.56
N SER A 104 -14.59 2.02 9.92
CA SER A 104 -15.25 0.96 9.15
C SER A 104 -14.40 0.54 7.96
N ILE A 105 -13.79 1.49 7.24
CA ILE A 105 -12.88 1.21 6.13
C ILE A 105 -11.64 0.44 6.64
N GLU A 106 -11.04 0.88 7.74
CA GLU A 106 -9.89 0.23 8.36
C GLU A 106 -10.18 -1.21 8.78
N ASN A 107 -11.32 -1.46 9.41
CA ASN A 107 -11.71 -2.78 9.89
C ASN A 107 -12.08 -3.76 8.76
N ASN A 108 -12.46 -3.24 7.59
CA ASN A 108 -12.81 -4.03 6.41
C ASN A 108 -11.71 -4.04 5.35
N PHE A 109 -10.48 -3.71 5.72
CA PHE A 109 -9.36 -3.76 4.78
C PHE A 109 -9.17 -5.18 4.24
N PRO A 110 -9.25 -5.41 2.91
CA PRO A 110 -9.37 -6.73 2.31
C PRO A 110 -8.02 -7.46 2.23
N THR A 111 -7.37 -7.69 3.36
CA THR A 111 -6.01 -8.26 3.46
C THR A 111 -5.88 -9.59 2.75
N ASN A 112 -6.86 -10.48 2.93
CA ASN A 112 -6.81 -11.84 2.36
C ASN A 112 -6.95 -11.81 0.83
N THR A 113 -7.84 -10.97 0.31
CA THR A 113 -8.05 -10.84 -1.14
C THR A 113 -6.83 -10.21 -1.80
N ILE A 114 -6.29 -9.13 -1.23
CA ILE A 114 -5.07 -8.48 -1.71
C ILE A 114 -3.91 -9.47 -1.74
N TYR A 115 -3.76 -10.30 -0.68
CA TYR A 115 -2.70 -11.29 -0.61
C TYR A 115 -2.80 -12.33 -1.74
N LEU A 116 -4.01 -12.81 -2.03
CA LEU A 116 -4.26 -13.75 -3.12
C LEU A 116 -3.98 -13.12 -4.49
N ASP A 117 -4.48 -11.91 -4.71
CA ASP A 117 -4.33 -11.20 -5.98
C ASP A 117 -2.85 -10.85 -6.26
N VAL A 118 -2.08 -10.50 -5.21
CA VAL A 118 -0.61 -10.32 -5.31
C VAL A 118 0.08 -11.63 -5.64
N ALA A 119 -0.29 -12.72 -4.97
CA ALA A 119 0.31 -14.03 -5.20
C ALA A 119 0.03 -14.56 -6.61
N ASP A 120 -1.16 -14.28 -7.15
CA ASP A 120 -1.57 -14.65 -8.49
C ASP A 120 -1.04 -13.70 -9.59
N GLY A 121 -0.36 -12.63 -9.22
CA GLY A 121 0.14 -11.61 -10.15
C GLY A 121 -0.96 -10.83 -10.86
N LYS A 122 -2.17 -10.78 -10.28
CA LYS A 122 -3.36 -10.14 -10.86
C LYS A 122 -3.52 -8.66 -10.50
N ILE A 123 -2.75 -8.17 -9.52
CA ILE A 123 -2.77 -6.74 -9.20
C ILE A 123 -2.13 -6.00 -10.38
N LYS A 124 -2.92 -5.13 -11.01
CA LYS A 124 -2.36 -4.20 -11.99
C LYS A 124 -1.27 -3.40 -11.29
N GLN A 125 -0.04 -3.48 -11.81
CA GLN A 125 0.98 -2.50 -11.46
C GLN A 125 0.43 -1.14 -11.92
N GLU A 126 0.68 -0.10 -11.11
CA GLU A 126 0.30 1.28 -11.42
C GLU A 126 0.58 1.56 -12.90
N SER A 127 -0.48 1.76 -13.67
CA SER A 127 -0.37 2.31 -15.01
C SER A 127 0.06 3.77 -14.85
N GLU A 128 0.98 4.23 -15.67
CA GLU A 128 1.24 5.66 -15.79
C GLU A 128 -0.10 6.37 -15.97
N LEU A 129 -0.31 7.46 -15.22
CA LEU A 129 -1.52 8.27 -15.34
C LEU A 129 -1.65 8.76 -16.78
N SER A 130 -2.84 8.69 -17.33
CA SER A 130 -3.14 9.32 -18.61
C SER A 130 -3.10 10.86 -18.49
N GLU A 131 -2.95 11.57 -19.61
CA GLU A 131 -2.96 13.03 -19.61
C GLU A 131 -4.23 13.60 -18.96
N GLU A 132 -5.38 12.97 -19.18
CA GLU A 132 -6.66 13.36 -18.58
C GLU A 132 -6.66 13.19 -17.06
N GLU A 133 -6.13 12.07 -16.56
CA GLU A 133 -5.99 11.80 -15.12
C GLU A 133 -5.00 12.76 -14.44
N ILE A 134 -3.92 13.13 -15.12
CA ILE A 134 -2.96 14.13 -14.64
C ILE A 134 -3.66 15.49 -14.47
N GLU A 135 -4.45 15.92 -15.45
CA GLU A 135 -5.22 17.15 -15.35
C GLU A 135 -6.23 17.14 -14.20
N GLU A 136 -6.98 16.05 -14.02
CA GLU A 136 -7.93 15.91 -12.90
C GLU A 136 -7.22 16.01 -11.55
N VAL A 137 -6.12 15.28 -11.37
CA VAL A 137 -5.35 15.29 -10.12
C VAL A 137 -4.77 16.69 -9.86
N PHE A 138 -4.35 17.40 -10.91
CA PHE A 138 -3.84 18.76 -10.78
C PHE A 138 -4.94 19.77 -10.39
N ILE A 139 -6.15 19.61 -10.94
CA ILE A 139 -7.32 20.43 -10.55
C ILE A 139 -7.65 20.21 -9.08
N ASP A 140 -7.68 18.93 -8.64
CA ASP A 140 -7.93 18.57 -7.25
C ASP A 140 -6.87 19.13 -6.29
N PHE A 141 -5.60 19.12 -6.71
CA PHE A 141 -4.53 19.74 -5.96
C PHE A 141 -4.77 21.25 -5.77
N LYS A 142 -5.09 21.99 -6.85
CA LYS A 142 -5.38 23.43 -6.76
C LYS A 142 -6.54 23.72 -5.82
N ALA A 143 -7.64 22.99 -5.98
CA ALA A 143 -8.80 23.15 -5.11
C ALA A 143 -8.47 22.85 -3.64
N CYS A 144 -7.63 21.87 -3.36
CA CYS A 144 -7.17 21.56 -2.01
C CYS A 144 -6.33 22.70 -1.43
N ILE A 145 -5.36 23.23 -2.18
CA ILE A 145 -4.49 24.33 -1.74
C ILE A 145 -5.30 25.61 -1.47
N GLU A 146 -6.22 25.99 -2.36
CA GLU A 146 -7.08 27.16 -2.17
C GLU A 146 -7.90 27.05 -0.88
N LYS A 147 -8.52 25.90 -0.64
CA LYS A 147 -9.28 25.67 0.58
C LYS A 147 -8.40 25.66 1.83
N CYS A 148 -7.21 25.07 1.76
CA CYS A 148 -6.25 25.12 2.86
C CYS A 148 -5.87 26.56 3.21
N LYS A 149 -5.71 27.42 2.21
CA LYS A 149 -5.45 28.85 2.39
C LYS A 149 -6.62 29.56 3.08
N GLU A 150 -7.85 29.31 2.64
CA GLU A 150 -9.07 29.86 3.27
C GLU A 150 -9.17 29.50 4.76
N PHE A 151 -8.72 28.30 5.14
CA PHE A 151 -8.69 27.85 6.54
C PHE A 151 -7.44 28.25 7.32
N GLY A 152 -6.55 29.06 6.70
CA GLY A 152 -5.33 29.54 7.36
C GLY A 152 -4.33 28.41 7.68
N MET A 153 -4.32 27.34 6.88
CA MET A 153 -3.32 26.27 7.01
C MET A 153 -1.97 26.74 6.43
N ASP A 154 -0.88 26.19 6.96
CA ASP A 154 0.45 26.43 6.40
C ASP A 154 0.58 25.74 5.03
N ILE A 155 0.51 26.53 3.97
CA ILE A 155 0.55 26.04 2.58
C ILE A 155 1.85 25.28 2.28
N LYS A 156 2.99 25.72 2.85
CA LYS A 156 4.27 25.01 2.66
C LYS A 156 4.26 23.62 3.29
N ALA A 157 3.71 23.51 4.49
CA ALA A 157 3.58 22.22 5.17
C ALA A 157 2.63 21.31 4.40
N VAL A 158 1.48 21.81 3.94
CA VAL A 158 0.51 21.07 3.12
C VAL A 158 1.15 20.60 1.81
N TYR A 159 1.83 21.50 1.10
CA TYR A 159 2.53 21.15 -0.13
C TYR A 159 3.56 20.04 0.07
N ASN A 160 4.41 20.15 1.09
CA ASN A 160 5.43 19.15 1.38
C ASN A 160 4.85 17.79 1.72
N GLN A 161 3.69 17.74 2.34
CA GLN A 161 3.00 16.47 2.59
C GLN A 161 2.39 15.90 1.30
N LEU A 162 1.68 16.72 0.52
CA LEU A 162 1.01 16.28 -0.71
C LEU A 162 2.00 15.78 -1.76
N ILE A 163 3.09 16.52 -2.03
CA ILE A 163 4.07 16.14 -3.05
C ILE A 163 4.78 14.80 -2.74
N ASN A 164 4.76 14.40 -1.48
CA ASN A 164 5.31 13.15 -1.02
C ASN A 164 4.26 12.03 -0.85
N THR A 165 3.03 12.28 -1.29
CA THR A 165 1.91 11.31 -1.27
C THR A 165 1.57 10.90 -2.70
N GLU A 166 1.10 9.66 -2.89
CA GLU A 166 0.52 9.24 -4.18
C GLU A 166 -0.79 10.00 -4.45
N PRO A 167 -1.06 10.35 -5.72
CA PRO A 167 -0.30 10.05 -6.94
C PRO A 167 0.81 11.06 -7.26
N TYR A 168 0.97 12.13 -6.48
CA TYR A 168 1.87 13.26 -6.78
C TYR A 168 3.35 12.85 -6.81
N CYS A 169 3.78 11.92 -5.94
CA CYS A 169 5.18 11.54 -5.80
C CYS A 169 5.70 10.64 -6.93
N ASN A 170 4.82 10.00 -7.69
CA ASN A 170 5.19 9.00 -8.70
C ASN A 170 5.19 9.54 -10.13
N ASN A 171 4.73 10.78 -10.36
CA ASN A 171 4.65 11.41 -11.68
C ASN A 171 5.47 12.71 -11.73
N GLU A 172 6.52 12.73 -12.57
CA GLU A 172 7.42 13.88 -12.70
C GLU A 172 6.76 15.08 -13.37
N GLU A 173 5.84 14.87 -14.31
CA GLU A 173 5.09 15.92 -14.96
C GLU A 173 4.18 16.64 -13.96
N LEU A 174 3.43 15.86 -13.18
CA LEU A 174 2.57 16.39 -12.13
C LEU A 174 3.37 17.15 -11.07
N LYS A 175 4.54 16.65 -10.66
CA LYS A 175 5.43 17.38 -9.74
C LYS A 175 5.86 18.73 -10.28
N ASN A 176 6.19 18.80 -11.56
CA ASN A 176 6.60 20.05 -12.19
C ASN A 176 5.44 21.06 -12.24
N MET A 177 4.24 20.62 -12.64
CA MET A 177 3.03 21.44 -12.65
C MET A 177 2.71 21.99 -11.26
N ILE A 178 2.75 21.15 -10.25
CA ILE A 178 2.50 21.50 -8.85
C ILE A 178 3.59 22.45 -8.33
N GLY A 179 4.86 22.21 -8.66
CA GLY A 179 5.98 23.07 -8.28
C GLY A 179 5.89 24.47 -8.88
N GLU A 180 5.31 24.63 -10.07
CA GLU A 180 5.05 25.92 -10.66
C GLU A 180 3.84 26.63 -10.02
N GLU A 181 2.79 25.85 -9.72
CA GLU A 181 1.58 26.40 -9.12
C GLU A 181 1.84 26.95 -7.72
N ILE A 182 2.60 26.23 -6.90
CA ILE A 182 2.85 26.63 -5.51
C ILE A 182 3.59 27.98 -5.39
N LYS A 183 4.42 28.34 -6.39
CA LYS A 183 5.12 29.64 -6.43
C LYS A 183 4.17 30.85 -6.44
N LYS A 184 2.90 30.64 -6.82
CA LYS A 184 1.88 31.70 -6.79
C LYS A 184 1.38 31.99 -5.38
N TYR A 185 1.69 31.12 -4.44
CA TYR A 185 1.25 31.19 -3.03
C TYR A 185 2.40 31.55 -2.08
N GLU A 186 3.63 31.70 -2.60
CA GLU A 186 4.80 32.23 -1.89
C GLU A 186 4.83 33.76 -1.93
#